data_8d1c73c7632dfc85345ab371f002ba62
#
_entry.id   8d1c73c7632dfc85345ab371f002ba62
#
_cell.length_a   1.000
_cell.length_b   1.000
_cell.length_c   1.000
_cell.angle_alpha   90.00
_cell.angle_beta   90.00
_cell.angle_gamma   90.00
#
_symmetry.space_group_name_H-M   'P 1'
#
loop_
_entity.id
_entity.type
_entity.pdbx_description
1 polymer ?
#
loop_
_entity_poly.entity_id
_entity_poly.type
_entity_poly.pdbx_seq_one_letter_code
_entity_poly.pdbx_strand_id
1 'polypeptide(L)'
;IRNCLVGSEMCIRDSSEVVASILKKDGYELTDKAKDANLVLLNTCSIRDKAEQTVRNKLKNFNSQKKENKDLKVGLLGCMAESLKEKLLDEEKIVDLVVGPDSYKYLPNLLDEVEHNQRAVNVILSKSETYGDISPVRIHNNGINAFVSITRGCDNMCTFCVVPFTRGRERSRNPDSILREINELNEKGYKEITLLGQNVDSYLWYGGGPKKDFKKASEYQKLNAKKFSDLLELVASNFPEIRIRFSTSNPQDMTTDVIETMAKYENICNYIHLPIQSGSDRILKKMNRLHTRQEYLELIKKIREIIPNCGISHDMITGFPTETERDHQDTLSLMEEVKYDFGYMFAYSERPGTYAARHFKDDISPELKQRRLEEIITLQQKHSFERNKRFIN
;
A
#
# COMPACT_ATOMS: atom_id res chain seq x y z
N ILE A 1 17.53 -14.91 10.59
CA ILE A 1 16.19 -14.31 10.42
C ILE A 1 15.50 -14.98 9.24
N ARG A 2 14.27 -15.40 9.43
CA ARG A 2 13.37 -15.70 8.31
C ARG A 2 12.26 -14.67 8.27
N ASN A 3 12.16 -13.94 7.18
CA ASN A 3 11.07 -13.02 6.94
C ASN A 3 9.96 -13.74 6.16
N CYS A 4 8.81 -13.95 6.79
CA CYS A 4 7.65 -14.56 6.15
C CYS A 4 6.64 -13.47 5.77
N LEU A 5 6.54 -13.18 4.47
CA LEU A 5 5.51 -12.29 3.96
C LEU A 5 4.14 -12.96 4.03
N VAL A 6 3.16 -12.26 4.57
CA VAL A 6 1.77 -12.65 4.54
C VAL A 6 1.01 -11.62 3.72
N GLY A 7 0.67 -11.98 2.51
CA GLY A 7 0.09 -11.08 1.50
C GLY A 7 1.08 -10.75 0.39
N SER A 8 0.57 -10.45 -0.78
CA SER A 8 1.35 -10.06 -1.97
C SER A 8 1.49 -8.55 -2.12
N GLU A 9 1.15 -7.79 -1.08
CA GLU A 9 1.10 -6.33 -1.15
C GLU A 9 2.50 -5.72 -1.21
N MET A 10 2.68 -4.81 -2.15
CA MET A 10 3.95 -4.13 -2.43
C MET A 10 4.53 -3.43 -1.20
N CYS A 11 3.68 -2.80 -0.38
CA CYS A 11 4.11 -2.14 0.85
C CYS A 11 4.61 -3.09 1.95
N ILE A 12 4.20 -4.38 1.93
CA ILE A 12 4.74 -5.40 2.83
C ILE A 12 6.16 -5.78 2.41
N ARG A 13 6.40 -5.91 1.09
CA ARG A 13 7.72 -6.23 0.56
C ARG A 13 8.73 -5.14 0.90
N ASP A 14 8.41 -3.89 0.59
CA ASP A 14 9.23 -2.72 0.93
C ASP A 14 9.55 -2.66 2.44
N SER A 15 8.52 -2.76 3.29
CA SER A 15 8.71 -2.75 4.75
C SER A 15 9.58 -3.91 5.25
N SER A 16 9.50 -5.07 4.62
CA SER A 16 10.32 -6.24 4.98
C SER A 16 11.79 -6.05 4.60
N GLU A 17 12.04 -5.39 3.48
CA GLU A 17 13.40 -5.05 3.04
C GLU A 17 14.04 -4.01 3.97
N VAL A 18 13.26 -3.03 4.45
CA VAL A 18 13.69 -2.07 5.49
C VAL A 18 14.03 -2.79 6.79
N VAL A 19 13.17 -3.69 7.27
CA VAL A 19 13.40 -4.49 8.49
C VAL A 19 14.68 -5.33 8.35
N ALA A 20 14.85 -6.01 7.23
CA ALA A 20 16.07 -6.79 6.97
C ALA A 20 17.33 -5.94 6.97
N SER A 21 17.26 -4.71 6.44
CA SER A 21 18.38 -3.78 6.46
C SER A 21 18.77 -3.35 7.88
N ILE A 22 17.77 -3.06 8.72
CA ILE A 22 17.98 -2.69 10.13
C ILE A 22 18.68 -3.84 10.85
N LEU A 23 18.13 -5.05 10.76
CA LEU A 23 18.65 -6.20 11.49
C LEU A 23 19.99 -6.71 10.96
N LYS A 24 20.25 -6.56 9.64
CA LYS A 24 21.57 -6.87 9.09
C LYS A 24 22.67 -5.95 9.64
N LYS A 25 22.36 -4.67 9.87
CA LYS A 25 23.29 -3.72 10.51
C LYS A 25 23.57 -4.10 11.97
N ASP A 26 22.64 -4.79 12.61
CA ASP A 26 22.72 -5.26 13.99
C ASP A 26 23.30 -6.69 14.10
N GLY A 27 23.89 -7.22 13.03
CA GLY A 27 24.59 -8.50 13.03
C GLY A 27 23.76 -9.73 12.69
N TYR A 28 22.47 -9.57 12.37
CA TYR A 28 21.63 -10.70 11.97
C TYR A 28 21.87 -11.08 10.50
N GLU A 29 21.79 -12.37 10.20
CA GLU A 29 21.86 -12.93 8.86
C GLU A 29 20.49 -13.42 8.37
N LEU A 30 20.25 -13.32 7.05
CA LEU A 30 19.05 -13.84 6.42
C LEU A 30 19.19 -15.32 6.08
N THR A 31 18.13 -16.10 6.28
CA THR A 31 18.04 -17.50 5.87
C THR A 31 16.72 -17.81 5.17
N ASP A 32 16.76 -18.67 4.17
CA ASP A 32 15.57 -19.16 3.46
C ASP A 32 14.93 -20.37 4.17
N LYS A 33 15.64 -20.97 5.11
CA LYS A 33 15.20 -22.17 5.82
C LYS A 33 14.67 -21.84 7.21
N ALA A 34 13.39 -22.09 7.44
CA ALA A 34 12.78 -21.83 8.75
C ALA A 34 13.42 -22.63 9.90
N LYS A 35 13.92 -23.84 9.59
CA LYS A 35 14.55 -24.72 10.59
C LYS A 35 15.84 -24.13 11.16
N ASP A 36 16.54 -23.33 10.35
CA ASP A 36 17.83 -22.75 10.71
C ASP A 36 17.67 -21.34 11.30
N ALA A 37 16.42 -20.87 11.47
CA ALA A 37 16.14 -19.53 11.96
C ALA A 37 16.00 -19.51 13.48
N ASN A 38 16.68 -18.56 14.15
CA ASN A 38 16.46 -18.19 15.54
C ASN A 38 15.42 -17.07 15.70
N LEU A 39 15.15 -16.33 14.62
CA LEU A 39 14.16 -15.26 14.59
C LEU A 39 13.27 -15.39 13.35
N VAL A 40 11.95 -15.44 13.55
CA VAL A 40 10.94 -15.41 12.49
C VAL A 40 10.11 -14.16 12.64
N LEU A 41 10.08 -13.33 11.60
CA LEU A 41 9.25 -12.12 11.55
C LEU A 41 8.18 -12.26 10.50
N LEU A 42 6.92 -12.19 10.92
CA LEU A 42 5.74 -12.20 10.04
C LEU A 42 5.31 -10.75 9.78
N ASN A 43 5.60 -10.23 8.60
CA ASN A 43 5.08 -8.92 8.21
C ASN A 43 3.65 -9.06 7.68
N THR A 44 2.74 -8.29 8.25
CA THR A 44 1.30 -8.56 8.16
C THR A 44 0.52 -7.37 7.63
N CYS A 45 -0.57 -7.66 6.91
CA CYS A 45 -1.57 -6.71 6.45
C CYS A 45 -2.86 -6.84 7.26
N SER A 46 -3.54 -5.72 7.49
CA SER A 46 -4.87 -5.65 8.15
C SER A 46 -6.00 -5.30 7.19
N ILE A 47 -5.71 -5.23 5.89
CA ILE A 47 -6.68 -4.75 4.89
C ILE A 47 -7.72 -5.83 4.56
N ARG A 48 -7.41 -7.13 4.77
CA ARG A 48 -8.27 -8.26 4.39
C ARG A 48 -8.33 -9.30 5.50
N ASP A 49 -9.55 -9.81 5.83
CA ASP A 49 -9.74 -10.88 6.83
C ASP A 49 -8.93 -12.13 6.52
N LYS A 50 -8.89 -12.49 5.23
CA LYS A 50 -8.10 -13.64 4.77
C LYS A 50 -6.60 -13.51 5.10
N ALA A 51 -6.08 -12.27 5.19
CA ALA A 51 -4.70 -12.04 5.58
C ALA A 51 -4.47 -12.37 7.06
N GLU A 52 -5.36 -11.94 7.97
CA GLU A 52 -5.27 -12.27 9.39
C GLU A 52 -5.38 -13.79 9.64
N GLN A 53 -6.34 -14.44 8.98
CA GLN A 53 -6.47 -15.90 9.08
C GLN A 53 -5.22 -16.64 8.59
N THR A 54 -4.60 -16.14 7.51
CA THR A 54 -3.35 -16.70 6.99
C THR A 54 -2.20 -16.53 7.99
N VAL A 55 -2.12 -15.39 8.68
CA VAL A 55 -1.13 -15.17 9.76
C VAL A 55 -1.32 -16.17 10.88
N ARG A 56 -2.54 -16.30 11.40
CA ARG A 56 -2.86 -17.25 12.48
C ARG A 56 -2.54 -18.71 12.11
N ASN A 57 -2.81 -19.10 10.86
CA ASN A 57 -2.44 -20.43 10.36
C ASN A 57 -0.91 -20.62 10.29
N LYS A 58 -0.15 -19.59 9.86
CA LYS A 58 1.33 -19.65 9.87
C LYS A 58 1.88 -19.73 11.28
N LEU A 59 1.31 -19.01 12.26
CA LEU A 59 1.70 -19.09 13.65
C LEU A 59 1.55 -20.52 14.23
N LYS A 60 0.46 -21.22 13.87
CA LYS A 60 0.28 -22.63 14.25
C LYS A 60 1.43 -23.52 13.75
N ASN A 61 1.92 -23.31 12.53
CA ASN A 61 3.04 -24.07 11.98
C ASN A 61 4.35 -23.78 12.73
N PHE A 62 4.61 -22.52 13.12
CA PHE A 62 5.79 -22.16 13.89
C PHE A 62 5.72 -22.66 15.35
N ASN A 63 4.53 -22.93 15.88
CA ASN A 63 4.38 -23.48 17.22
C ASN A 63 5.04 -24.85 17.37
N SER A 64 5.00 -25.70 16.34
CA SER A 64 5.72 -26.97 16.32
C SER A 64 7.23 -26.77 16.31
N GLN A 65 7.72 -25.84 15.51
CA GLN A 65 9.15 -25.52 15.43
C GLN A 65 9.67 -24.92 16.76
N LYS A 66 8.90 -24.05 17.42
CA LYS A 66 9.28 -23.47 18.73
C LYS A 66 9.35 -24.52 19.86
N LYS A 67 8.62 -25.64 19.75
CA LYS A 67 8.73 -26.77 20.67
C LYS A 67 10.06 -27.52 20.50
N GLU A 68 10.57 -27.62 19.26
CA GLU A 68 11.84 -28.24 18.92
C GLU A 68 13.03 -27.33 19.20
N ASN A 69 12.88 -26.04 18.85
CA ASN A 69 13.87 -24.98 19.08
C ASN A 69 13.31 -23.93 20.03
N LYS A 70 13.67 -24.07 21.34
CA LYS A 70 13.19 -23.15 22.40
C LYS A 70 13.74 -21.72 22.25
N ASP A 71 14.84 -21.55 21.55
CA ASP A 71 15.46 -20.25 21.34
C ASP A 71 14.82 -19.46 20.14
N LEU A 72 13.91 -20.13 19.40
CA LEU A 72 13.20 -19.48 18.31
C LEU A 72 12.30 -18.35 18.84
N LYS A 73 12.58 -17.14 18.39
CA LYS A 73 11.75 -15.95 18.63
C LYS A 73 10.81 -15.71 17.45
N VAL A 74 9.56 -15.34 17.75
CA VAL A 74 8.52 -15.10 16.74
C VAL A 74 7.96 -13.68 16.92
N GLY A 75 8.09 -12.84 15.88
CA GLY A 75 7.60 -11.48 15.88
C GLY A 75 6.53 -11.24 14.83
N LEU A 76 5.55 -10.40 15.16
CA LEU A 76 4.55 -9.88 14.24
C LEU A 76 4.82 -8.41 13.94
N LEU A 77 4.86 -8.08 12.65
CA LEU A 77 5.16 -6.74 12.15
C LEU A 77 4.00 -6.19 11.31
N GLY A 78 3.95 -4.89 11.14
CA GLY A 78 3.09 -4.24 10.15
C GLY A 78 1.72 -3.84 10.66
N CYS A 79 0.74 -3.73 9.75
CA CYS A 79 -0.56 -3.14 10.05
C CYS A 79 -1.40 -3.96 11.03
N MET A 80 -1.32 -5.29 11.02
CA MET A 80 -2.02 -6.13 11.99
C MET A 80 -1.43 -5.95 13.39
N ALA A 81 -0.10 -5.85 13.50
CA ALA A 81 0.59 -5.55 14.75
C ALA A 81 0.11 -4.21 15.33
N GLU A 82 0.02 -3.16 14.51
CA GLU A 82 -0.50 -1.85 14.92
C GLU A 82 -1.98 -1.87 15.32
N SER A 83 -2.80 -2.65 14.59
CA SER A 83 -4.24 -2.72 14.84
C SER A 83 -4.61 -3.47 16.11
N LEU A 84 -3.95 -4.60 16.38
CA LEU A 84 -4.28 -5.51 17.50
C LEU A 84 -3.42 -5.29 18.73
N LYS A 85 -2.22 -4.71 18.57
CA LYS A 85 -1.33 -4.31 19.67
C LYS A 85 -1.05 -5.45 20.66
N GLU A 86 -1.14 -5.13 21.95
CA GLU A 86 -0.92 -6.08 23.07
C GLU A 86 -1.87 -7.28 23.03
N LYS A 87 -3.06 -7.12 22.48
CA LYS A 87 -4.04 -8.20 22.31
C LYS A 87 -3.46 -9.42 21.57
N LEU A 88 -2.55 -9.19 20.62
CA LEU A 88 -1.87 -10.25 19.89
C LEU A 88 -1.00 -11.12 20.78
N LEU A 89 -0.33 -10.54 21.77
CA LEU A 89 0.47 -11.31 22.74
C LEU A 89 -0.39 -12.17 23.66
N ASP A 90 -1.58 -11.69 24.00
CA ASP A 90 -2.52 -12.42 24.85
C ASP A 90 -3.19 -13.58 24.12
N GLU A 91 -3.61 -13.36 22.88
CA GLU A 91 -4.28 -14.33 22.04
C GLU A 91 -3.30 -15.37 21.46
N GLU A 92 -2.10 -14.97 21.08
CA GLU A 92 -1.12 -15.81 20.39
C GLU A 92 0.13 -16.01 21.28
N LYS A 93 0.10 -17.01 22.15
CA LYS A 93 1.17 -17.29 23.13
C LYS A 93 2.55 -17.56 22.52
N ILE A 94 2.60 -17.92 21.24
CA ILE A 94 3.84 -18.15 20.50
C ILE A 94 4.57 -16.84 20.15
N VAL A 95 3.85 -15.71 20.13
CA VAL A 95 4.40 -14.41 19.72
C VAL A 95 5.18 -13.79 20.89
N ASP A 96 6.42 -13.43 20.63
CA ASP A 96 7.33 -12.79 21.58
C ASP A 96 7.40 -11.27 21.35
N LEU A 97 7.14 -10.80 20.10
CA LEU A 97 7.38 -9.43 19.66
C LEU A 97 6.24 -8.93 18.76
N VAL A 98 5.76 -7.69 19.02
CA VAL A 98 4.75 -7.01 18.19
C VAL A 98 5.23 -5.59 17.85
N VAL A 99 5.42 -5.29 16.56
CA VAL A 99 5.99 -4.01 16.13
C VAL A 99 5.17 -3.37 15.00
N GLY A 100 4.72 -2.15 15.27
CA GLY A 100 3.99 -1.32 14.29
C GLY A 100 4.87 -0.84 13.14
N PRO A 101 4.26 -0.36 12.03
CA PRO A 101 5.00 0.01 10.81
C PRO A 101 6.01 1.15 10.99
N ASP A 102 5.83 2.01 11.97
CA ASP A 102 6.69 3.16 12.22
C ASP A 102 7.73 2.91 13.31
N SER A 103 7.77 1.70 13.87
CA SER A 103 8.62 1.35 15.02
C SER A 103 9.78 0.41 14.65
N TYR A 104 10.03 0.16 13.36
CA TYR A 104 11.05 -0.81 12.93
C TYR A 104 12.48 -0.45 13.38
N LYS A 105 12.81 0.84 13.53
CA LYS A 105 14.13 1.29 14.03
C LYS A 105 14.41 0.84 15.46
N TYR A 106 13.37 0.51 16.22
CA TYR A 106 13.49 0.02 17.60
C TYR A 106 13.65 -1.50 17.69
N LEU A 107 13.60 -2.23 16.55
CA LEU A 107 13.71 -3.68 16.52
C LEU A 107 14.93 -4.23 17.26
N PRO A 108 16.16 -3.69 17.10
CA PRO A 108 17.30 -4.18 17.88
C PRO A 108 17.05 -4.17 19.38
N ASN A 109 16.65 -3.03 19.94
CA ASN A 109 16.39 -2.90 21.39
C ASN A 109 15.26 -3.82 21.86
N LEU A 110 14.19 -3.97 21.06
CA LEU A 110 13.07 -4.85 21.41
C LEU A 110 13.47 -6.34 21.37
N LEU A 111 14.40 -6.71 20.50
CA LEU A 111 14.95 -8.06 20.45
C LEU A 111 15.83 -8.35 21.67
N ASP A 112 16.62 -7.38 22.13
CA ASP A 112 17.38 -7.50 23.39
C ASP A 112 16.44 -7.76 24.60
N GLU A 113 15.29 -7.06 24.67
CA GLU A 113 14.27 -7.33 25.69
C GLU A 113 13.72 -8.75 25.59
N VAL A 114 13.44 -9.22 24.37
CA VAL A 114 12.93 -10.58 24.12
C VAL A 114 13.96 -11.66 24.46
N GLU A 115 15.24 -11.42 24.25
CA GLU A 115 16.32 -12.34 24.65
C GLU A 115 16.39 -12.52 26.18
N HIS A 116 16.01 -11.48 26.92
CA HIS A 116 15.88 -11.55 28.38
C HIS A 116 14.53 -12.16 28.87
N ASN A 117 13.84 -12.91 27.97
CA ASN A 117 12.53 -13.54 28.20
C ASN A 117 11.39 -12.59 28.57
N GLN A 118 11.48 -11.35 28.14
CA GLN A 118 10.38 -10.40 28.16
C GLN A 118 9.61 -10.46 26.85
N ARG A 119 8.34 -10.06 26.85
CA ARG A 119 7.57 -9.86 25.65
C ARG A 119 7.58 -8.38 25.31
N ALA A 120 7.86 -8.04 24.06
CA ALA A 120 8.03 -6.65 23.64
C ALA A 120 6.94 -6.18 22.68
N VAL A 121 6.43 -4.97 22.89
CA VAL A 121 5.45 -4.30 22.03
C VAL A 121 5.88 -2.88 21.76
N ASN A 122 5.94 -2.50 20.48
CA ASN A 122 6.10 -1.10 20.10
C ASN A 122 5.23 -0.78 18.88
N VAL A 123 4.17 -0.01 19.09
CA VAL A 123 3.14 0.32 18.10
C VAL A 123 2.88 1.83 18.06
N ILE A 124 3.96 2.62 18.10
CA ILE A 124 3.89 4.08 18.08
C ILE A 124 3.82 4.58 16.63
N LEU A 125 2.79 5.35 16.30
CA LEU A 125 2.67 6.04 15.01
C LEU A 125 3.51 7.32 15.01
N SER A 126 4.52 7.38 14.14
CA SER A 126 5.41 8.53 13.98
C SER A 126 4.75 9.63 13.13
N LYS A 127 5.13 10.89 13.41
CA LYS A 127 4.77 12.04 12.58
C LYS A 127 5.81 12.37 11.51
N SER A 128 7.01 11.81 11.60
CA SER A 128 8.14 12.17 10.73
C SER A 128 8.84 10.97 10.09
N GLU A 129 8.67 9.74 10.62
CA GLU A 129 9.39 8.57 10.12
C GLU A 129 8.99 8.19 8.70
N THR A 130 9.98 8.16 7.80
CA THR A 130 9.82 7.73 6.40
C THR A 130 10.83 6.64 6.00
N TYR A 131 11.74 6.27 6.91
CA TYR A 131 12.88 5.37 6.64
C TYR A 131 13.78 5.84 5.48
N GLY A 132 13.78 7.14 5.17
CA GLY A 132 14.55 7.71 4.09
C GLY A 132 16.08 7.67 4.29
N ASP A 133 16.54 7.39 5.50
CA ASP A 133 17.94 7.20 5.89
C ASP A 133 18.40 5.73 5.82
N ILE A 134 17.52 4.82 5.44
CA ILE A 134 17.80 3.39 5.33
C ILE A 134 17.82 2.99 3.87
N SER A 135 18.94 2.42 3.40
CA SER A 135 19.00 1.74 2.09
C SER A 135 18.48 0.32 2.26
N PRO A 136 17.34 -0.06 1.65
CA PRO A 136 16.74 -1.37 1.87
C PRO A 136 17.56 -2.52 1.29
N VAL A 137 17.70 -3.61 2.04
CA VAL A 137 18.25 -4.87 1.55
C VAL A 137 17.22 -5.58 0.69
N ARG A 138 17.52 -5.86 -0.56
CA ARG A 138 16.61 -6.52 -1.50
C ARG A 138 16.53 -8.03 -1.24
N ILE A 139 15.48 -8.46 -0.53
CA ILE A 139 15.29 -9.86 -0.10
C ILE A 139 14.79 -10.72 -1.27
N HIS A 140 13.84 -10.20 -2.05
CA HIS A 140 13.25 -10.89 -3.20
C HIS A 140 13.79 -10.29 -4.50
N ASN A 141 15.08 -10.47 -4.69
CA ASN A 141 15.79 -9.83 -5.80
C ASN A 141 15.74 -10.70 -7.05
N ASN A 142 14.99 -10.27 -8.07
CA ASN A 142 15.09 -10.80 -9.42
C ASN A 142 16.12 -10.01 -10.27
N GLY A 143 16.77 -9.01 -9.70
CA GLY A 143 17.74 -8.14 -10.39
C GLY A 143 17.14 -7.19 -11.44
N ILE A 144 15.80 -7.16 -11.58
CA ILE A 144 15.11 -6.44 -12.65
C ILE A 144 14.31 -5.28 -12.11
N ASN A 145 13.43 -5.52 -11.11
CA ASN A 145 12.54 -4.50 -10.56
C ASN A 145 12.72 -4.31 -9.06
N ALA A 146 12.48 -3.08 -8.59
CA ALA A 146 12.50 -2.74 -7.18
C ALA A 146 11.34 -1.80 -6.82
N PHE A 147 10.95 -1.84 -5.54
CA PHE A 147 9.99 -0.92 -4.95
C PHE A 147 10.71 0.18 -4.20
N VAL A 148 10.26 1.42 -4.35
CA VAL A 148 10.82 2.59 -3.66
C VAL A 148 9.68 3.35 -3.00
N SER A 149 9.63 3.32 -1.68
CA SER A 149 8.62 4.03 -0.89
C SER A 149 8.87 5.53 -0.93
N ILE A 150 7.87 6.31 -1.33
CA ILE A 150 7.96 7.78 -1.42
C ILE A 150 7.05 8.49 -0.43
N THR A 151 5.94 7.84 -0.02
CA THR A 151 5.01 8.37 0.98
C THR A 151 4.64 7.30 2.00
N ARG A 152 4.26 7.72 3.20
CA ARG A 152 3.74 6.86 4.27
C ARG A 152 2.53 7.50 4.93
N GLY A 153 1.55 6.65 5.31
CA GLY A 153 0.28 7.11 5.85
C GLY A 153 -0.66 7.67 4.79
N CYS A 154 -1.86 8.08 5.19
CA CYS A 154 -2.86 8.63 4.28
C CYS A 154 -3.82 9.54 5.05
N ASP A 155 -4.11 10.71 4.49
CA ASP A 155 -5.01 11.71 5.09
C ASP A 155 -6.43 11.69 4.49
N ASN A 156 -6.73 10.79 3.53
CA ASN A 156 -8.02 10.75 2.84
C ASN A 156 -9.20 10.29 3.72
N MET A 157 -8.92 9.58 4.82
CA MET A 157 -9.93 9.19 5.82
C MET A 157 -11.17 8.50 5.22
N CYS A 158 -10.99 7.67 4.17
CA CYS A 158 -12.09 6.88 3.60
C CYS A 158 -12.75 6.04 4.70
N THR A 159 -14.07 6.00 4.75
CA THR A 159 -14.83 5.45 5.91
C THR A 159 -14.59 3.97 6.16
N PHE A 160 -14.23 3.20 5.15
CA PHE A 160 -13.94 1.76 5.22
C PHE A 160 -12.46 1.44 5.47
N CYS A 161 -11.57 2.44 5.47
CA CYS A 161 -10.13 2.22 5.40
C CYS A 161 -9.46 2.27 6.77
N VAL A 162 -8.60 1.29 7.04
CA VAL A 162 -7.80 1.19 8.28
C VAL A 162 -6.45 1.93 8.19
N VAL A 163 -6.01 2.32 7.00
CA VAL A 163 -4.67 2.89 6.77
C VAL A 163 -4.35 4.09 7.66
N PRO A 164 -5.23 5.10 7.83
CA PRO A 164 -4.93 6.22 8.71
C PRO A 164 -4.65 5.82 10.17
N PHE A 165 -5.24 4.69 10.61
CA PHE A 165 -5.11 4.17 11.97
C PHE A 165 -3.91 3.26 12.16
N THR A 166 -3.43 2.62 11.08
CA THR A 166 -2.32 1.65 11.13
C THR A 166 -1.00 2.18 10.58
N ARG A 167 -1.04 3.25 9.75
CA ARG A 167 0.14 3.88 9.15
C ARG A 167 0.24 5.38 9.44
N GLY A 168 -0.72 5.90 10.19
CA GLY A 168 -0.74 7.29 10.63
C GLY A 168 -1.01 8.29 9.52
N ARG A 169 -0.65 9.54 9.81
CA ARG A 169 -0.84 10.68 8.91
C ARG A 169 0.11 10.63 7.73
N GLU A 170 -0.31 11.21 6.64
CA GLU A 170 0.47 11.27 5.41
C GLU A 170 1.73 12.13 5.58
N ARG A 171 2.85 11.59 5.15
CA ARG A 171 4.15 12.24 5.12
C ARG A 171 4.98 11.74 3.95
N SER A 172 5.65 12.67 3.29
CA SER A 172 6.47 12.41 2.12
C SER A 172 7.94 12.26 2.49
N ARG A 173 8.63 11.37 1.77
CA ARG A 173 10.06 11.17 1.90
C ARG A 173 10.84 12.25 1.14
N ASN A 174 12.03 12.61 1.62
CA ASN A 174 12.90 13.57 0.97
C ASN A 174 13.27 13.13 -0.47
N PRO A 175 13.09 13.99 -1.50
CA PRO A 175 13.44 13.67 -2.89
C PRO A 175 14.89 13.19 -3.05
N ASP A 176 15.85 13.83 -2.39
CA ASP A 176 17.27 13.46 -2.49
C ASP A 176 17.54 12.04 -1.97
N SER A 177 16.81 11.61 -0.94
CA SER A 177 16.93 10.24 -0.43
C SER A 177 16.35 9.22 -1.39
N ILE A 178 15.27 9.59 -2.11
CA ILE A 178 14.65 8.77 -3.15
C ILE A 178 15.61 8.61 -4.33
N LEU A 179 16.18 9.72 -4.80
CA LEU A 179 17.15 9.71 -5.90
C LEU A 179 18.40 8.89 -5.56
N ARG A 180 18.92 9.00 -4.33
CA ARG A 180 20.07 8.17 -3.89
C ARG A 180 19.75 6.68 -3.94
N GLU A 181 18.58 6.27 -3.42
CA GLU A 181 18.17 4.87 -3.46
C GLU A 181 18.00 4.36 -4.91
N ILE A 182 17.42 5.18 -5.79
CA ILE A 182 17.27 4.83 -7.20
C ILE A 182 18.63 4.73 -7.89
N ASN A 183 19.56 5.63 -7.58
CA ASN A 183 20.92 5.56 -8.10
C ASN A 183 21.65 4.27 -7.69
N GLU A 184 21.56 3.88 -6.41
CA GLU A 184 22.12 2.59 -5.96
C GLU A 184 21.49 1.38 -6.69
N LEU A 185 20.20 1.45 -7.01
CA LEU A 185 19.53 0.41 -7.79
C LEU A 185 20.01 0.39 -9.24
N ASN A 186 20.17 1.57 -9.85
CA ASN A 186 20.68 1.72 -11.20
C ASN A 186 22.11 1.15 -11.33
N GLU A 187 23.00 1.48 -10.39
CA GLU A 187 24.37 0.95 -10.32
C GLU A 187 24.40 -0.58 -10.16
N LYS A 188 23.40 -1.16 -9.48
CA LYS A 188 23.22 -2.61 -9.35
C LYS A 188 22.53 -3.26 -10.55
N GLY A 189 22.23 -2.50 -11.61
CA GLY A 189 21.69 -2.98 -12.88
C GLY A 189 20.18 -3.18 -12.93
N TYR A 190 19.41 -2.68 -11.96
CA TYR A 190 17.95 -2.70 -11.99
C TYR A 190 17.40 -1.92 -13.20
N LYS A 191 16.33 -2.42 -13.81
CA LYS A 191 15.73 -1.88 -15.05
C LYS A 191 14.36 -1.25 -14.85
N GLU A 192 13.71 -1.56 -13.74
CA GLU A 192 12.39 -1.01 -13.43
C GLU A 192 12.30 -0.66 -11.95
N ILE A 193 11.69 0.48 -11.65
CA ILE A 193 11.30 0.85 -10.29
C ILE A 193 9.81 1.17 -10.23
N THR A 194 9.21 0.86 -9.09
CA THR A 194 7.84 1.27 -8.79
C THR A 194 7.85 2.17 -7.56
N LEU A 195 7.43 3.42 -7.74
CA LEU A 195 7.23 4.37 -6.65
C LEU A 195 6.01 3.97 -5.86
N LEU A 196 6.14 3.80 -4.55
CA LEU A 196 5.11 3.29 -3.66
C LEU A 196 4.68 4.29 -2.59
N GLY A 197 3.40 4.21 -2.25
CA GLY A 197 2.80 4.90 -1.12
C GLY A 197 1.39 4.37 -0.85
N GLN A 198 0.69 4.94 0.10
CA GLN A 198 -0.73 4.69 0.32
C GLN A 198 -1.62 5.60 -0.54
N ASN A 199 -1.03 6.68 -1.04
CA ASN A 199 -1.54 7.59 -2.06
C ASN A 199 -0.34 8.35 -2.63
N VAL A 200 0.20 7.90 -3.76
CA VAL A 200 1.45 8.47 -4.32
C VAL A 200 1.24 9.86 -4.92
N ASP A 201 0.08 10.09 -5.52
CA ASP A 201 -0.24 11.35 -6.20
C ASP A 201 -0.31 12.53 -5.23
N SER A 202 -0.52 12.24 -3.95
CA SER A 202 -0.57 13.25 -2.91
C SER A 202 0.79 13.63 -2.33
N TYR A 203 1.89 13.06 -2.88
CA TYR A 203 3.24 13.42 -2.46
C TYR A 203 3.46 14.93 -2.41
N LEU A 204 3.94 15.39 -1.25
CA LEU A 204 4.26 16.80 -0.99
C LEU A 204 5.43 16.90 -0.02
N TRP A 205 6.62 17.19 -0.52
CA TRP A 205 7.80 17.44 0.28
C TRP A 205 8.03 18.94 0.45
N TYR A 206 8.09 19.40 1.67
CA TYR A 206 8.33 20.81 2.03
C TYR A 206 9.33 20.98 3.19
N GLY A 207 10.24 20.00 3.33
CA GLY A 207 11.24 19.95 4.40
C GLY A 207 10.95 18.89 5.46
N GLY A 208 9.87 18.12 5.33
CA GLY A 208 9.47 17.02 6.22
C GLY A 208 8.24 17.32 7.07
N GLY A 209 7.79 16.28 7.79
CA GLY A 209 6.58 16.35 8.62
C GLY A 209 5.29 15.93 7.92
N PRO A 210 4.13 15.96 8.64
CA PRO A 210 2.84 15.57 8.09
C PRO A 210 2.33 16.54 7.03
N LYS A 211 1.79 16.03 5.91
CA LYS A 211 1.21 16.86 4.82
C LYS A 211 0.22 17.90 5.31
N LYS A 212 -0.62 17.55 6.29
CA LYS A 212 -1.62 18.48 6.86
C LYS A 212 -1.02 19.76 7.46
N ASP A 213 0.25 19.69 7.90
CA ASP A 213 0.93 20.84 8.52
C ASP A 213 1.54 21.80 7.46
N PHE A 214 1.49 21.46 6.17
CA PHE A 214 1.93 22.33 5.07
C PHE A 214 1.28 23.72 5.10
N LYS A 215 0.04 23.83 5.56
CA LYS A 215 -0.63 25.13 5.70
C LYS A 215 0.11 26.08 6.65
N LYS A 216 0.88 25.54 7.61
CA LYS A 216 1.68 26.27 8.60
C LYS A 216 3.14 26.46 8.16
N ALA A 217 3.51 25.89 7.01
CA ALA A 217 4.88 26.01 6.48
C ALA A 217 5.23 27.47 6.18
N SER A 218 6.52 27.80 6.29
CA SER A 218 7.03 29.13 5.94
C SER A 218 6.86 29.38 4.43
N GLU A 219 6.87 30.64 4.02
CA GLU A 219 6.81 30.99 2.58
C GLU A 219 7.96 30.37 1.78
N TYR A 220 9.15 30.31 2.37
CA TYR A 220 10.29 29.59 1.77
C TYR A 220 9.99 28.11 1.54
N GLN A 221 9.43 27.41 2.52
CA GLN A 221 9.04 26.00 2.41
C GLN A 221 7.96 25.79 1.37
N LYS A 222 6.95 26.67 1.31
CA LYS A 222 5.87 26.60 0.31
C LYS A 222 6.40 26.81 -1.10
N LEU A 223 7.30 27.76 -1.30
CA LEU A 223 7.86 28.07 -2.60
C LEU A 223 8.77 26.94 -3.13
N ASN A 224 9.47 26.26 -2.22
CA ASN A 224 10.40 25.16 -2.57
C ASN A 224 9.77 23.77 -2.42
N ALA A 225 8.48 23.67 -2.14
CA ALA A 225 7.78 22.40 -2.02
C ALA A 225 7.83 21.63 -3.32
N LYS A 226 7.99 20.29 -3.22
CA LYS A 226 7.99 19.36 -4.34
C LYS A 226 6.73 18.50 -4.28
N LYS A 227 5.93 18.56 -5.36
CA LYS A 227 4.74 17.73 -5.56
C LYS A 227 5.12 16.43 -6.26
N PHE A 228 4.13 15.57 -6.49
CA PHE A 228 4.35 14.29 -7.15
C PHE A 228 4.83 14.46 -8.60
N SER A 229 4.27 15.40 -9.35
CA SER A 229 4.74 15.73 -10.71
C SER A 229 6.22 16.14 -10.74
N ASP A 230 6.66 16.98 -9.78
CA ASP A 230 8.07 17.41 -9.68
C ASP A 230 8.98 16.21 -9.36
N LEU A 231 8.56 15.32 -8.44
CA LEU A 231 9.34 14.12 -8.12
C LEU A 231 9.41 13.17 -9.31
N LEU A 232 8.29 12.96 -10.00
CA LEU A 232 8.21 12.08 -11.16
C LEU A 232 9.12 12.58 -12.29
N GLU A 233 9.12 13.89 -12.55
CA GLU A 233 10.03 14.52 -13.51
C GLU A 233 11.51 14.37 -13.09
N LEU A 234 11.82 14.64 -11.81
CA LEU A 234 13.19 14.46 -11.28
C LEU A 234 13.69 13.03 -11.47
N VAL A 235 12.86 12.03 -11.15
CA VAL A 235 13.24 10.62 -11.30
C VAL A 235 13.40 10.27 -12.80
N ALA A 236 12.45 10.66 -13.64
CA ALA A 236 12.46 10.32 -15.07
C ALA A 236 13.67 10.93 -15.80
N SER A 237 13.98 12.19 -15.51
CA SER A 237 15.08 12.90 -16.17
C SER A 237 16.48 12.44 -15.70
N ASN A 238 16.63 12.07 -14.41
CA ASN A 238 17.91 11.58 -13.89
C ASN A 238 18.22 10.12 -14.26
N PHE A 239 17.21 9.32 -14.53
CA PHE A 239 17.36 7.88 -14.81
C PHE A 239 16.62 7.46 -16.10
N PRO A 240 17.00 7.95 -17.28
CA PRO A 240 16.29 7.71 -18.54
C PRO A 240 16.26 6.23 -18.95
N GLU A 241 17.23 5.43 -18.50
CA GLU A 241 17.33 3.99 -18.79
C GLU A 241 16.47 3.11 -17.86
N ILE A 242 15.89 3.69 -16.81
CA ILE A 242 15.04 2.97 -15.86
C ILE A 242 13.57 3.20 -16.23
N ARG A 243 12.83 2.10 -16.35
CA ARG A 243 11.38 2.15 -16.45
C ARG A 243 10.75 2.51 -15.11
N ILE A 244 9.89 3.53 -15.12
CA ILE A 244 9.26 4.05 -13.92
C ILE A 244 7.78 3.69 -13.90
N ARG A 245 7.34 3.12 -12.78
CA ARG A 245 5.95 2.89 -12.44
C ARG A 245 5.62 3.57 -11.12
N PHE A 246 4.35 3.78 -10.88
CA PHE A 246 3.84 4.16 -9.57
C PHE A 246 2.54 3.44 -9.28
N SER A 247 2.17 3.33 -8.03
CA SER A 247 0.98 2.59 -7.62
C SER A 247 0.28 3.26 -6.45
N THR A 248 -1.04 3.09 -6.42
CA THR A 248 -1.95 3.62 -5.40
C THR A 248 -2.22 5.11 -5.57
N SER A 249 -2.85 5.45 -6.70
CA SER A 249 -3.37 6.80 -6.97
C SER A 249 -4.74 7.03 -6.32
N ASN A 250 -5.13 8.29 -6.22
CA ASN A 250 -6.48 8.68 -5.84
C ASN A 250 -7.03 9.69 -6.87
N PRO A 251 -8.26 9.51 -7.38
CA PRO A 251 -8.82 10.41 -8.40
C PRO A 251 -8.74 11.90 -8.09
N GLN A 252 -8.91 12.28 -6.83
CA GLN A 252 -8.83 13.69 -6.40
C GLN A 252 -7.41 14.29 -6.41
N ASP A 253 -6.39 13.44 -6.31
CA ASP A 253 -4.98 13.85 -6.24
C ASP A 253 -4.25 13.66 -7.58
N MET A 254 -4.87 12.97 -8.57
CA MET A 254 -4.36 12.83 -9.93
C MET A 254 -4.56 14.14 -10.70
N THR A 255 -3.55 14.97 -10.68
CA THR A 255 -3.58 16.30 -11.30
C THR A 255 -3.10 16.29 -12.76
N THR A 256 -3.41 17.34 -13.50
CA THR A 256 -3.03 17.46 -14.93
C THR A 256 -1.53 17.42 -15.14
N ASP A 257 -0.77 18.08 -14.28
CA ASP A 257 0.69 18.13 -14.33
C ASP A 257 1.34 16.75 -14.17
N VAL A 258 0.73 15.84 -13.39
CA VAL A 258 1.17 14.43 -13.33
C VAL A 258 0.98 13.73 -14.67
N ILE A 259 -0.21 13.87 -15.29
CA ILE A 259 -0.54 13.24 -16.58
C ILE A 259 0.37 13.79 -17.69
N GLU A 260 0.59 15.11 -17.72
CA GLU A 260 1.49 15.77 -18.67
C GLU A 260 2.95 15.30 -18.47
N THR A 261 3.41 15.15 -17.24
CA THR A 261 4.74 14.60 -16.94
C THR A 261 4.87 13.16 -17.46
N MET A 262 3.84 12.32 -17.25
CA MET A 262 3.82 10.97 -17.81
C MET A 262 3.92 10.96 -19.34
N ALA A 263 3.20 11.85 -20.02
CA ALA A 263 3.24 11.95 -21.47
C ALA A 263 4.59 12.48 -22.01
N LYS A 264 5.30 13.30 -21.21
CA LYS A 264 6.58 13.91 -21.57
C LYS A 264 7.76 12.93 -21.56
N TYR A 265 7.76 11.95 -20.65
CA TYR A 265 8.89 11.06 -20.42
C TYR A 265 8.57 9.62 -20.83
N GLU A 266 9.24 9.10 -21.88
CA GLU A 266 9.00 7.76 -22.44
C GLU A 266 9.32 6.63 -21.46
N ASN A 267 10.21 6.85 -20.49
CA ASN A 267 10.56 5.87 -19.47
C ASN A 267 9.53 5.76 -18.34
N ILE A 268 8.50 6.61 -18.32
CA ILE A 268 7.35 6.45 -17.43
C ILE A 268 6.29 5.57 -18.11
N CYS A 269 5.88 4.51 -17.42
CA CYS A 269 4.88 3.58 -17.97
C CYS A 269 3.52 4.25 -18.14
N ASN A 270 2.92 4.10 -19.31
CA ASN A 270 1.56 4.57 -19.62
C ASN A 270 0.50 3.67 -18.95
N TYR A 271 0.49 3.64 -17.62
CA TYR A 271 -0.42 2.85 -16.81
C TYR A 271 -0.71 3.55 -15.49
N ILE A 272 -2.00 3.66 -15.15
CA ILE A 272 -2.46 4.27 -13.91
C ILE A 272 -3.40 3.30 -13.18
N HIS A 273 -3.09 3.00 -11.92
CA HIS A 273 -4.03 2.35 -11.00
C HIS A 273 -4.82 3.43 -10.27
N LEU A 274 -6.11 3.57 -10.58
CA LEU A 274 -6.96 4.69 -10.15
C LEU A 274 -8.25 4.17 -9.45
N PRO A 275 -8.17 3.80 -8.16
CA PRO A 275 -9.28 3.25 -7.40
C PRO A 275 -10.46 4.21 -7.26
N ILE A 276 -11.59 3.91 -7.87
CA ILE A 276 -12.82 4.68 -7.72
C ILE A 276 -13.69 4.21 -6.56
N GLN A 277 -13.75 2.90 -6.32
CA GLN A 277 -14.48 2.17 -5.28
C GLN A 277 -15.96 1.93 -5.55
N SER A 278 -16.69 2.87 -6.16
CA SER A 278 -18.12 2.73 -6.54
C SER A 278 -18.45 3.65 -7.71
N GLY A 279 -19.42 3.30 -8.54
CA GLY A 279 -19.97 4.15 -9.59
C GLY A 279 -21.14 5.05 -9.14
N SER A 280 -21.58 4.93 -7.89
CA SER A 280 -22.68 5.73 -7.32
C SER A 280 -22.16 6.88 -6.47
N ASP A 281 -22.56 8.11 -6.79
CA ASP A 281 -22.20 9.30 -6.00
C ASP A 281 -22.70 9.21 -4.55
N ARG A 282 -23.84 8.57 -4.33
CA ARG A 282 -24.39 8.35 -2.99
C ARG A 282 -23.47 7.46 -2.15
N ILE A 283 -22.95 6.39 -2.74
CA ILE A 283 -22.01 5.48 -2.07
C ILE A 283 -20.63 6.11 -1.94
N LEU A 284 -20.12 6.79 -2.96
CA LEU A 284 -18.87 7.55 -2.88
C LEU A 284 -18.87 8.55 -1.73
N LYS A 285 -19.96 9.30 -1.56
CA LYS A 285 -20.14 10.22 -0.42
C LYS A 285 -20.10 9.49 0.93
N LYS A 286 -20.77 8.34 1.04
CA LYS A 286 -20.74 7.51 2.27
C LYS A 286 -19.37 6.92 2.54
N MET A 287 -18.62 6.59 1.51
CA MET A 287 -17.23 6.15 1.59
C MET A 287 -16.25 7.28 1.92
N ASN A 288 -16.71 8.53 2.02
CA ASN A 288 -15.88 9.73 2.15
C ASN A 288 -14.88 9.88 0.99
N ARG A 289 -15.33 9.57 -0.23
CA ARG A 289 -14.60 9.89 -1.46
C ARG A 289 -14.93 11.32 -1.87
N LEU A 290 -13.91 12.12 -2.15
CA LEU A 290 -14.05 13.56 -2.40
C LEU A 290 -14.16 13.88 -3.90
N HIS A 291 -14.68 12.94 -4.68
CA HIS A 291 -14.98 13.11 -6.10
C HIS A 291 -16.33 12.46 -6.42
N THR A 292 -16.94 12.93 -7.48
CA THR A 292 -18.17 12.39 -8.06
C THR A 292 -17.85 11.45 -9.22
N ARG A 293 -18.87 10.67 -9.65
CA ARG A 293 -18.79 9.87 -10.88
C ARG A 293 -18.42 10.73 -12.08
N GLN A 294 -19.03 11.91 -12.21
CA GLN A 294 -18.81 12.80 -13.36
C GLN A 294 -17.36 13.30 -13.40
N GLU A 295 -16.84 13.78 -12.27
CA GLU A 295 -15.44 14.23 -12.17
C GLU A 295 -14.45 13.11 -12.49
N TYR A 296 -14.78 11.87 -12.07
CA TYR A 296 -13.96 10.72 -12.42
C TYR A 296 -13.96 10.43 -13.93
N LEU A 297 -15.12 10.46 -14.58
CA LEU A 297 -15.23 10.25 -16.03
C LEU A 297 -14.49 11.34 -16.83
N GLU A 298 -14.57 12.58 -16.38
CA GLU A 298 -13.81 13.70 -16.97
C GLU A 298 -12.30 13.49 -16.82
N LEU A 299 -11.85 13.01 -15.66
CA LEU A 299 -10.44 12.66 -15.45
C LEU A 299 -10.00 11.52 -16.38
N ILE A 300 -10.80 10.45 -16.51
CA ILE A 300 -10.51 9.35 -17.45
C ILE A 300 -10.41 9.84 -18.90
N LYS A 301 -11.34 10.70 -19.30
CA LYS A 301 -11.33 11.31 -20.64
C LYS A 301 -10.05 12.10 -20.85
N LYS A 302 -9.67 12.95 -19.90
CA LYS A 302 -8.44 13.74 -19.93
C LYS A 302 -7.18 12.89 -20.02
N ILE A 303 -7.09 11.81 -19.22
CA ILE A 303 -5.97 10.86 -19.28
C ILE A 303 -5.85 10.29 -20.70
N ARG A 304 -6.96 9.86 -21.31
CA ARG A 304 -6.97 9.27 -22.65
C ARG A 304 -6.71 10.26 -23.76
N GLU A 305 -7.05 11.53 -23.58
CA GLU A 305 -6.72 12.60 -24.51
C GLU A 305 -5.22 12.91 -24.54
N ILE A 306 -4.58 12.95 -23.35
CA ILE A 306 -3.14 13.25 -23.22
C ILE A 306 -2.29 12.00 -23.50
N ILE A 307 -2.74 10.82 -23.04
CA ILE A 307 -2.05 9.54 -23.20
C ILE A 307 -3.03 8.50 -23.81
N PRO A 308 -3.24 8.49 -25.13
CA PRO A 308 -4.30 7.69 -25.78
C PRO A 308 -4.30 6.20 -25.47
N ASN A 309 -3.12 5.61 -25.24
CA ASN A 309 -2.94 4.19 -24.95
C ASN A 309 -2.72 3.89 -23.45
N CYS A 310 -3.02 4.84 -22.57
CA CYS A 310 -2.87 4.62 -21.13
C CYS A 310 -3.72 3.44 -20.66
N GLY A 311 -3.07 2.46 -20.03
CA GLY A 311 -3.74 1.39 -19.32
C GLY A 311 -4.32 1.93 -18.02
N ILE A 312 -5.58 1.62 -17.71
CA ILE A 312 -6.25 2.09 -16.50
C ILE A 312 -6.80 0.90 -15.74
N SER A 313 -6.45 0.80 -14.47
CA SER A 313 -7.04 -0.20 -13.56
C SER A 313 -7.73 0.47 -12.37
N HIS A 314 -8.60 -0.30 -11.72
CA HIS A 314 -9.42 0.20 -10.63
C HIS A 314 -9.48 -0.75 -9.44
N ASP A 315 -9.98 -0.24 -8.31
CA ASP A 315 -10.56 -1.02 -7.22
C ASP A 315 -12.06 -0.71 -7.14
N MET A 316 -12.88 -1.76 -6.92
CA MET A 316 -14.32 -1.66 -6.70
C MET A 316 -14.71 -2.45 -5.44
N ILE A 317 -15.61 -1.87 -4.64
CA ILE A 317 -16.22 -2.50 -3.47
C ILE A 317 -17.71 -2.61 -3.70
N THR A 318 -18.25 -3.81 -3.72
CA THR A 318 -19.70 -4.08 -3.78
C THR A 318 -20.26 -4.41 -2.40
N GLY A 319 -21.55 -4.15 -2.20
CA GLY A 319 -22.22 -4.46 -0.95
C GLY A 319 -21.75 -3.59 0.22
N PHE A 320 -21.32 -2.37 -0.05
CA PHE A 320 -21.07 -1.38 1.01
C PHE A 320 -22.38 -1.08 1.76
N PRO A 321 -22.37 -0.87 3.08
CA PRO A 321 -23.60 -0.65 3.85
C PRO A 321 -24.55 0.35 3.19
N THR A 322 -25.82 -0.05 3.09
CA THR A 322 -26.92 0.68 2.42
C THR A 322 -26.87 0.74 0.89
N GLU A 323 -25.95 0.05 0.22
CA GLU A 323 -25.91 0.00 -1.25
C GLU A 323 -27.20 -0.61 -1.81
N THR A 324 -27.92 0.15 -2.61
CA THR A 324 -29.15 -0.32 -3.29
C THR A 324 -28.83 -0.99 -4.61
N GLU A 325 -29.81 -1.64 -5.24
CA GLU A 325 -29.64 -2.18 -6.58
C GLU A 325 -29.32 -1.09 -7.61
N ARG A 326 -29.92 0.09 -7.47
CA ARG A 326 -29.61 1.25 -8.33
C ARG A 326 -28.15 1.66 -8.21
N ASP A 327 -27.59 1.73 -7.00
CA ASP A 327 -26.16 2.06 -6.82
C ASP A 327 -25.25 1.03 -7.46
N HIS A 328 -25.63 -0.24 -7.40
CA HIS A 328 -24.89 -1.31 -8.06
C HIS A 328 -24.96 -1.17 -9.59
N GLN A 329 -26.14 -0.87 -10.16
CA GLN A 329 -26.29 -0.61 -11.60
C GLN A 329 -25.49 0.64 -12.04
N ASP A 330 -25.42 1.68 -11.21
CA ASP A 330 -24.55 2.84 -11.46
C ASP A 330 -23.07 2.42 -11.54
N THR A 331 -22.64 1.46 -10.72
CA THR A 331 -21.28 0.91 -10.77
C THR A 331 -21.03 0.11 -12.06
N LEU A 332 -21.95 -0.77 -12.45
CA LEU A 332 -21.85 -1.52 -13.70
C LEU A 332 -21.82 -0.58 -14.92
N SER A 333 -22.69 0.44 -14.96
CA SER A 333 -22.75 1.40 -16.06
C SER A 333 -21.48 2.24 -16.15
N LEU A 334 -20.84 2.59 -15.02
CA LEU A 334 -19.53 3.23 -15.03
C LEU A 334 -18.46 2.32 -15.66
N MET A 335 -18.44 1.05 -15.30
CA MET A 335 -17.49 0.09 -15.85
C MET A 335 -17.67 -0.08 -17.37
N GLU A 336 -18.92 -0.14 -17.86
CA GLU A 336 -19.23 -0.21 -19.30
C GLU A 336 -18.76 1.06 -20.04
N GLU A 337 -18.82 2.22 -19.41
CA GLU A 337 -18.39 3.49 -20.00
C GLU A 337 -16.86 3.60 -20.05
N VAL A 338 -16.18 3.26 -18.94
CA VAL A 338 -14.72 3.38 -18.83
C VAL A 338 -14.01 2.24 -19.55
N LYS A 339 -14.48 0.99 -19.50
CA LYS A 339 -13.83 -0.22 -20.05
C LYS A 339 -12.38 -0.34 -19.58
N TYR A 340 -12.23 -0.65 -18.30
CA TYR A 340 -10.90 -0.78 -17.69
C TYR A 340 -10.07 -1.92 -18.26
N ASP A 341 -8.75 -1.75 -18.27
CA ASP A 341 -7.82 -2.79 -18.68
C ASP A 341 -7.74 -3.91 -17.65
N PHE A 342 -7.81 -3.56 -16.36
CA PHE A 342 -7.75 -4.50 -15.24
C PHE A 342 -8.48 -3.92 -14.02
N GLY A 343 -8.85 -4.78 -13.05
CA GLY A 343 -9.45 -4.33 -11.81
C GLY A 343 -9.32 -5.33 -10.67
N TYR A 344 -9.33 -4.81 -9.44
CA TYR A 344 -9.49 -5.59 -8.24
C TYR A 344 -10.89 -5.32 -7.66
N MET A 345 -11.67 -6.36 -7.50
CA MET A 345 -13.04 -6.30 -7.06
C MET A 345 -13.21 -7.03 -5.74
N PHE A 346 -13.94 -6.43 -4.80
CA PHE A 346 -14.11 -6.93 -3.44
C PHE A 346 -15.56 -6.82 -2.99
N ALA A 347 -16.04 -7.82 -2.28
CA ALA A 347 -17.21 -7.64 -1.42
C ALA A 347 -16.80 -6.83 -0.17
N TYR A 348 -17.63 -5.91 0.25
CA TYR A 348 -17.40 -5.17 1.49
C TYR A 348 -17.27 -6.14 2.67
N SER A 349 -16.23 -5.93 3.44
CA SER A 349 -15.96 -6.61 4.70
C SER A 349 -15.67 -5.56 5.76
N GLU A 350 -16.42 -5.61 6.84
CA GLU A 350 -16.27 -4.68 7.95
C GLU A 350 -14.86 -4.78 8.56
N ARG A 351 -14.26 -3.62 8.83
CA ARG A 351 -12.95 -3.53 9.47
C ARG A 351 -13.09 -2.85 10.82
N PRO A 352 -12.75 -3.55 11.93
CA PRO A 352 -12.81 -2.97 13.27
C PRO A 352 -12.06 -1.64 13.35
N GLY A 353 -12.64 -0.67 14.05
CA GLY A 353 -12.04 0.65 14.25
C GLY A 353 -12.23 1.66 13.12
N THR A 354 -12.74 1.26 11.96
CA THR A 354 -13.07 2.20 10.87
C THR A 354 -14.35 2.99 11.19
N TYR A 355 -14.50 4.12 10.50
CA TYR A 355 -15.74 4.92 10.63
C TYR A 355 -16.96 4.11 10.17
N ALA A 356 -16.86 3.38 9.06
CA ALA A 356 -17.95 2.57 8.53
C ALA A 356 -18.41 1.51 9.55
N ALA A 357 -17.46 0.77 10.16
CA ALA A 357 -17.78 -0.26 11.17
C ALA A 357 -18.49 0.31 12.41
N ARG A 358 -18.20 1.56 12.76
CA ARG A 358 -18.80 2.20 13.96
C ARG A 358 -20.15 2.86 13.71
N HIS A 359 -20.43 3.29 12.45
CA HIS A 359 -21.57 4.15 12.15
C HIS A 359 -22.55 3.56 11.12
N PHE A 360 -22.16 2.55 10.37
CA PHE A 360 -23.03 1.92 9.39
C PHE A 360 -23.25 0.46 9.76
N LYS A 361 -24.51 0.08 9.86
CA LYS A 361 -24.86 -1.33 10.00
C LYS A 361 -24.62 -2.02 8.64
N ASP A 362 -23.94 -3.16 8.66
CA ASP A 362 -23.81 -3.99 7.47
C ASP A 362 -25.14 -4.70 7.20
N ASP A 363 -25.96 -4.09 6.35
CA ASP A 363 -27.32 -4.46 6.04
C ASP A 363 -27.47 -5.22 4.71
N ILE A 364 -26.36 -5.54 4.07
CA ILE A 364 -26.34 -6.27 2.79
C ILE A 364 -25.99 -7.73 3.06
N SER A 365 -26.88 -8.66 2.65
CA SER A 365 -26.66 -10.08 2.89
C SER A 365 -25.40 -10.60 2.15
N PRO A 366 -24.72 -11.62 2.69
CA PRO A 366 -23.56 -12.23 2.04
C PRO A 366 -23.86 -12.71 0.62
N GLU A 367 -25.05 -13.28 0.37
CA GLU A 367 -25.49 -13.78 -0.94
C GLU A 367 -25.63 -12.64 -1.94
N LEU A 368 -26.18 -11.50 -1.51
CA LEU A 368 -26.32 -10.32 -2.36
C LEU A 368 -24.97 -9.70 -2.68
N LYS A 369 -24.05 -9.61 -1.70
CA LYS A 369 -22.68 -9.18 -1.93
C LYS A 369 -21.97 -10.07 -2.94
N GLN A 370 -22.12 -11.39 -2.80
CA GLN A 370 -21.49 -12.36 -3.69
C GLN A 370 -22.04 -12.23 -5.12
N ARG A 371 -23.36 -12.14 -5.30
CA ARG A 371 -23.98 -11.92 -6.63
C ARG A 371 -23.42 -10.66 -7.29
N ARG A 372 -23.44 -9.53 -6.58
CA ARG A 372 -22.92 -8.25 -7.12
C ARG A 372 -21.42 -8.33 -7.45
N LEU A 373 -20.66 -9.04 -6.64
CA LEU A 373 -19.23 -9.26 -6.91
C LEU A 373 -19.02 -10.07 -8.18
N GLU A 374 -19.78 -11.13 -8.40
CA GLU A 374 -19.72 -11.96 -9.60
C GLU A 374 -20.08 -11.18 -10.87
N GLU A 375 -21.07 -10.30 -10.78
CA GLU A 375 -21.48 -9.44 -11.90
C GLU A 375 -20.35 -8.49 -12.32
N ILE A 376 -19.71 -7.78 -11.37
CA ILE A 376 -18.60 -6.88 -11.71
C ILE A 376 -17.34 -7.64 -12.16
N ILE A 377 -17.08 -8.84 -11.62
CA ILE A 377 -15.95 -9.68 -12.07
C ILE A 377 -16.16 -10.10 -13.51
N THR A 378 -17.36 -10.60 -13.83
CA THR A 378 -17.71 -11.04 -15.18
C THR A 378 -17.60 -9.91 -16.20
N LEU A 379 -18.10 -8.73 -15.85
CA LEU A 379 -17.99 -7.55 -16.69
C LEU A 379 -16.53 -7.11 -16.90
N GLN A 380 -15.73 -7.12 -15.82
CA GLN A 380 -14.30 -6.76 -15.92
C GLN A 380 -13.52 -7.76 -16.78
N GLN A 381 -13.79 -9.04 -16.65
CA GLN A 381 -13.14 -10.07 -17.49
C GLN A 381 -13.44 -9.85 -18.97
N LYS A 382 -14.70 -9.53 -19.32
CA LYS A 382 -15.11 -9.17 -20.67
C LYS A 382 -14.31 -7.93 -21.18
N HIS A 383 -14.26 -6.86 -20.38
CA HIS A 383 -13.52 -5.64 -20.75
C HIS A 383 -12.02 -5.92 -20.92
N SER A 384 -11.41 -6.63 -19.97
CA SER A 384 -9.98 -6.99 -20.05
C SER A 384 -9.67 -7.80 -21.32
N PHE A 385 -10.53 -8.76 -21.68
CA PHE A 385 -10.38 -9.54 -22.89
C PHE A 385 -10.48 -8.66 -24.15
N GLU A 386 -11.49 -7.79 -24.23
CA GLU A 386 -11.67 -6.88 -25.36
C GLU A 386 -10.50 -5.89 -25.49
N ARG A 387 -10.05 -5.33 -24.37
CA ARG A 387 -8.92 -4.40 -24.35
C ARG A 387 -7.60 -5.06 -24.76
N ASN A 388 -7.39 -6.31 -24.36
CA ASN A 388 -6.17 -7.05 -24.70
C ASN A 388 -6.10 -7.47 -26.18
N LYS A 389 -7.22 -7.54 -26.90
CA LYS A 389 -7.24 -7.79 -28.36
C LYS A 389 -6.39 -6.77 -29.14
N ARG A 390 -6.24 -5.54 -28.66
CA ARG A 390 -5.39 -4.52 -29.28
C ARG A 390 -3.91 -4.86 -29.34
N PHE A 391 -3.45 -5.84 -28.56
CA PHE A 391 -2.07 -6.30 -28.54
C PHE A 391 -1.84 -7.57 -29.40
N ILE A 392 -2.89 -8.08 -30.02
CA ILE A 392 -2.82 -9.22 -30.94
C ILE A 392 -2.71 -8.66 -32.35
N ASN A 393 -1.56 -8.85 -33.00
CA ASN A 393 -1.30 -8.49 -34.40
C ASN A 393 -1.90 -9.55 -35.34
#